data_b56cb685be92d3b3bdf09719d7c55ecb
#
_entry.id   b56cb685be92d3b3bdf09719d7c55ecb
#
_cell.length_a   1.000
_cell.length_b   1.000
_cell.length_c   1.000
_cell.angle_alpha   90.00
_cell.angle_beta   90.00
_cell.angle_gamma   90.00
#
_symmetry.space_group_name_H-M   'P 1'
#
loop_
_entity.id
_entity.type
_entity.pdbx_description
1 polymer ?
#
loop_
_entity_poly.entity_id
_entity_poly.type
_entity_poly.pdbx_seq_one_letter_code
_entity_poly.pdbx_strand_id
1 'polypeptide(L)'
;MHDISATSDPSTDPECEPLDQNQPLGSAAFFKGNCKFITRKLWGFYNQGGAFMHHGKFTTAREAVEAHSGEALRVRQAFDALPRDRQNDLIEFLKSLQVLPPGSRSLIVDEHGRPRADAN
;
A
#
# COMPACT_ATOMS: atom_id res chain seq x y z
N MET A 1 10.90 -6.09 8.50
CA MET A 1 10.05 -4.89 8.60
C MET A 1 10.91 -3.68 8.28
N HIS A 2 10.35 -2.72 7.54
CA HIS A 2 11.04 -1.54 7.05
C HIS A 2 10.34 -0.29 7.55
N ASP A 3 11.11 0.72 7.93
CA ASP A 3 10.61 2.05 8.25
C ASP A 3 10.51 2.86 6.96
N ILE A 4 9.29 3.26 6.61
CA ILE A 4 8.97 4.05 5.42
C ILE A 4 8.49 5.46 5.76
N SER A 5 8.54 5.81 7.05
CA SER A 5 8.17 7.14 7.57
C SER A 5 9.30 8.16 7.42
N ALA A 6 8.98 9.44 7.50
CA ALA A 6 9.96 10.50 7.32
C ALA A 6 10.81 10.74 8.59
N THR A 7 10.20 10.64 9.76
CA THR A 7 10.83 11.02 11.04
C THR A 7 11.07 9.85 11.98
N SER A 8 10.49 8.68 11.70
CA SER A 8 10.49 7.50 12.58
C SER A 8 9.90 7.77 13.98
N ASP A 9 9.05 8.77 14.08
CA ASP A 9 8.40 9.18 15.32
C ASP A 9 6.88 9.00 15.24
N PRO A 10 6.32 7.97 15.91
CA PRO A 10 4.88 7.69 15.88
C PRO A 10 3.99 8.81 16.42
N SER A 11 4.56 9.76 17.17
CA SER A 11 3.80 10.88 17.71
C SER A 11 3.60 12.03 16.73
N THR A 12 4.45 12.13 15.71
CA THR A 12 4.47 13.26 14.76
C THR A 12 4.39 12.84 13.31
N ASP A 13 4.78 11.61 12.98
CA ASP A 13 4.80 11.13 11.60
C ASP A 13 3.46 10.48 11.23
N PRO A 14 2.73 11.03 10.24
CA PRO A 14 1.42 10.51 9.85
C PRO A 14 1.49 9.13 9.17
N GLU A 15 2.68 8.67 8.78
CA GLU A 15 2.91 7.35 8.19
C GLU A 15 3.22 6.28 9.24
N CYS A 16 3.36 6.66 10.50
CA CYS A 16 3.49 5.73 11.62
C CYS A 16 2.13 5.41 12.24
N GLU A 17 2.04 4.25 12.89
CA GLU A 17 0.90 3.89 13.73
C GLU A 17 1.10 4.44 15.14
N PRO A 18 0.13 5.16 15.71
CA PRO A 18 0.28 5.72 17.06
C PRO A 18 0.29 4.64 18.16
N LEU A 19 -0.19 3.45 17.84
CA LEU A 19 -0.21 2.29 18.74
C LEU A 19 0.45 1.09 18.06
N ASP A 20 1.36 0.40 18.73
CA ASP A 20 1.98 -0.81 18.17
C ASP A 20 1.10 -2.03 18.41
N GLN A 21 0.31 -2.39 17.40
CA GLN A 21 -0.60 -3.54 17.41
C GLN A 21 0.12 -4.90 17.58
N ASN A 22 1.44 -4.95 17.45
CA ASN A 22 2.23 -6.17 17.64
C ASN A 22 2.63 -6.39 19.11
N GLN A 23 2.29 -5.45 19.99
CA GLN A 23 2.61 -5.51 21.41
C GLN A 23 1.37 -5.85 22.26
N PRO A 24 1.55 -6.37 23.46
CA PRO A 24 0.42 -6.64 24.37
C PRO A 24 -0.42 -5.38 24.62
N LEU A 25 -1.72 -5.50 24.45
CA LEU A 25 -2.67 -4.40 24.62
C LEU A 25 -2.49 -3.71 25.98
N GLY A 26 -2.37 -2.38 25.97
CA GLY A 26 -2.21 -1.58 27.17
C GLY A 26 -0.81 -1.58 27.78
N SER A 27 0.18 -2.29 27.20
CA SER A 27 1.57 -2.23 27.64
C SER A 27 2.24 -0.90 27.28
N ALA A 28 3.32 -0.55 27.97
CA ALA A 28 4.12 0.63 27.63
C ALA A 28 4.68 0.55 26.18
N ALA A 29 4.99 -0.66 25.69
CA ALA A 29 5.44 -0.86 24.32
C ALA A 29 4.30 -0.64 23.29
N PHE A 30 3.07 -1.02 23.61
CA PHE A 30 1.89 -0.74 22.80
C PHE A 30 1.69 0.76 22.55
N PHE A 31 1.84 1.58 23.60
CA PHE A 31 1.67 3.04 23.50
C PHE A 31 2.86 3.78 22.86
N LYS A 32 3.97 3.09 22.57
CA LYS A 32 5.09 3.70 21.85
C LYS A 32 4.83 3.88 20.36
N GLY A 33 3.84 3.17 19.81
CA GLY A 33 3.55 3.18 18.40
C GLY A 33 4.56 2.39 17.56
N ASN A 34 4.37 2.42 16.24
CA ASN A 34 5.19 1.66 15.30
C ASN A 34 5.36 2.40 13.96
N CYS A 35 6.60 2.51 13.49
CA CYS A 35 6.93 3.04 12.16
C CYS A 35 7.48 1.96 11.21
N LYS A 36 7.51 0.68 11.63
CA LYS A 36 8.08 -0.42 10.84
C LYS A 36 7.01 -1.36 10.33
N PHE A 37 6.95 -1.49 9.02
CA PHE A 37 5.95 -2.28 8.32
C PHE A 37 6.58 -3.41 7.51
N ILE A 38 5.80 -4.48 7.27
CA ILE A 38 6.19 -5.59 6.41
C ILE A 38 6.02 -5.14 4.96
N THR A 39 7.00 -5.42 4.11
CA THR A 39 6.84 -5.28 2.67
C THR A 39 5.73 -6.20 2.19
N ARG A 40 4.67 -5.62 1.65
CA ARG A 40 3.52 -6.36 1.11
C ARG A 40 3.75 -6.78 -0.33
N LYS A 41 3.16 -7.91 -0.71
CA LYS A 41 3.09 -8.32 -2.12
C LYS A 41 2.22 -7.34 -2.91
N LEU A 42 2.60 -7.08 -4.15
CA LEU A 42 1.90 -6.13 -5.03
C LEU A 42 0.81 -6.77 -5.89
N TRP A 43 0.63 -8.09 -5.81
CA TRP A 43 -0.42 -8.82 -6.54
C TRP A 43 -1.81 -8.38 -6.08
N GLY A 44 -2.63 -7.93 -7.03
CA GLY A 44 -3.93 -7.36 -6.72
C GLY A 44 -3.88 -5.93 -6.16
N PHE A 45 -2.74 -5.27 -6.26
CA PHE A 45 -2.50 -3.93 -5.76
C PHE A 45 -3.60 -2.93 -6.16
N TYR A 46 -4.05 -2.96 -7.41
CA TYR A 46 -5.04 -2.02 -7.91
C TYR A 46 -6.50 -2.40 -7.58
N ASN A 47 -6.75 -3.63 -7.14
CA ASN A 47 -8.09 -4.10 -6.81
C ASN A 47 -8.57 -3.64 -5.41
N GLN A 48 -7.78 -2.84 -4.70
CA GLN A 48 -8.08 -2.40 -3.33
C GLN A 48 -8.98 -1.16 -3.26
N GLY A 49 -9.62 -0.77 -4.36
CA GLY A 49 -10.60 0.33 -4.35
C GLY A 49 -10.02 1.72 -4.08
N GLY A 50 -8.72 1.93 -4.35
CA GLY A 50 -8.09 3.24 -4.17
C GLY A 50 -7.79 3.62 -2.71
N ALA A 51 -7.53 2.63 -1.86
CA ALA A 51 -7.08 2.83 -0.49
C ALA A 51 -5.67 2.24 -0.33
N PHE A 52 -4.65 3.06 -0.52
CA PHE A 52 -3.24 2.64 -0.51
C PHE A 52 -2.56 2.95 0.82
N MET A 53 -1.44 2.25 1.07
CA MET A 53 -0.70 2.18 2.33
C MET A 53 -1.50 1.47 3.44
N HIS A 54 -0.89 1.24 4.59
CA HIS A 54 -1.50 0.52 5.72
C HIS A 54 -2.70 1.24 6.33
N HIS A 55 -2.74 2.56 6.27
CA HIS A 55 -3.83 3.40 6.79
C HIS A 55 -4.87 3.80 5.74
N GLY A 56 -4.66 3.46 4.45
CA GLY A 56 -5.61 3.75 3.38
C GLY A 56 -5.82 5.23 3.02
N LYS A 57 -4.91 6.13 3.43
CA LYS A 57 -5.06 7.58 3.23
C LYS A 57 -4.90 8.03 1.78
N PHE A 58 -4.14 7.27 0.98
CA PHE A 58 -3.85 7.64 -0.39
C PHE A 58 -4.83 7.00 -1.36
N THR A 59 -5.37 7.79 -2.27
CA THR A 59 -6.37 7.34 -3.24
C THR A 59 -5.75 6.98 -4.58
N THR A 60 -4.52 7.37 -4.83
CA THR A 60 -3.78 7.04 -6.05
C THR A 60 -2.49 6.29 -5.74
N ALA A 61 -2.09 5.42 -6.67
CA ALA A 61 -0.82 4.70 -6.60
C ALA A 61 0.38 5.66 -6.56
N ARG A 62 0.31 6.76 -7.29
CA ARG A 62 1.36 7.78 -7.34
C ARG A 62 1.59 8.43 -5.98
N GLU A 63 0.53 8.93 -5.35
CA GLU A 63 0.61 9.52 -4.01
C GLU A 63 1.21 8.53 -3.00
N ALA A 64 0.80 7.27 -3.08
CA ALA A 64 1.36 6.23 -2.22
C ALA A 64 2.87 6.03 -2.45
N VAL A 65 3.35 6.03 -3.69
CA VAL A 65 4.79 5.97 -4.00
C VAL A 65 5.50 7.19 -3.46
N GLU A 66 4.97 8.39 -3.69
CA GLU A 66 5.56 9.66 -3.27
C GLU A 66 5.58 9.83 -1.74
N ALA A 67 4.69 9.17 -1.01
CA ALA A 67 4.65 9.17 0.45
C ALA A 67 5.72 8.29 1.10
N HIS A 68 6.31 7.34 0.37
CA HIS A 68 7.37 6.50 0.91
C HIS A 68 8.61 7.33 1.27
N SER A 69 9.13 7.16 2.48
CA SER A 69 10.30 7.85 3.00
C SER A 69 11.20 6.88 3.79
N GLY A 70 11.95 7.35 4.76
CA GLY A 70 12.80 6.50 5.59
C GLY A 70 13.74 5.61 4.77
N GLU A 71 13.67 4.31 4.97
CA GLU A 71 14.48 3.33 4.23
C GLU A 71 14.18 3.33 2.71
N ALA A 72 12.97 3.72 2.32
CA ALA A 72 12.55 3.81 0.92
C ALA A 72 12.88 5.16 0.24
N LEU A 73 13.36 6.16 0.98
CA LEU A 73 13.56 7.52 0.48
C LEU A 73 14.42 7.56 -0.78
N ARG A 74 15.52 6.83 -0.81
CA ARG A 74 16.44 6.81 -1.95
C ARG A 74 15.77 6.28 -3.22
N VAL A 75 14.96 5.24 -3.09
CA VAL A 75 14.24 4.64 -4.23
C VAL A 75 13.11 5.58 -4.68
N ARG A 76 12.41 6.22 -3.75
CA ARG A 76 11.40 7.24 -4.08
C ARG A 76 12.01 8.41 -4.83
N GLN A 77 13.15 8.93 -4.40
CA GLN A 77 13.87 10.01 -5.11
C GLN A 77 14.30 9.60 -6.51
N ALA A 78 14.70 8.33 -6.71
CA ALA A 78 14.99 7.81 -8.03
C ALA A 78 13.74 7.77 -8.92
N PHE A 79 12.57 7.43 -8.37
CA PHE A 79 11.29 7.53 -9.09
C PHE A 79 10.95 8.97 -9.44
N ASP A 80 11.10 9.92 -8.51
CA ASP A 80 10.83 11.35 -8.73
C ASP A 80 11.71 11.93 -9.83
N ALA A 81 12.96 11.44 -9.98
CA ALA A 81 13.90 11.86 -11.00
C ALA A 81 13.62 11.27 -12.40
N LEU A 82 12.73 10.28 -12.51
CA LEU A 82 12.34 9.75 -13.82
C LEU A 82 11.54 10.78 -14.63
N PRO A 83 11.68 10.80 -15.96
CA PRO A 83 10.75 11.50 -16.82
C PRO A 83 9.30 11.07 -16.57
N ARG A 84 8.34 11.97 -16.75
CA ARG A 84 6.93 11.74 -16.42
C ARG A 84 6.32 10.53 -17.13
N ASP A 85 6.70 10.28 -18.37
CA ASP A 85 6.28 9.12 -19.14
C ASP A 85 6.75 7.81 -18.47
N ARG A 86 7.99 7.75 -18.00
CA ARG A 86 8.54 6.59 -17.29
C ARG A 86 7.89 6.36 -15.93
N GLN A 87 7.58 7.43 -15.22
CA GLN A 87 6.79 7.33 -13.99
C GLN A 87 5.41 6.74 -14.29
N ASN A 88 4.76 7.18 -15.37
CA ASN A 88 3.47 6.66 -15.79
C ASN A 88 3.54 5.18 -16.18
N ASP A 89 4.57 4.77 -16.93
CA ASP A 89 4.80 3.37 -17.29
C ASP A 89 4.89 2.48 -16.04
N LEU A 90 5.59 2.93 -15.00
CA LEU A 90 5.70 2.21 -13.74
C LEU A 90 4.34 2.10 -13.04
N ILE A 91 3.56 3.18 -13.00
CA ILE A 91 2.21 3.15 -12.42
C ILE A 91 1.28 2.20 -13.20
N GLU A 92 1.33 2.20 -14.53
CA GLU A 92 0.56 1.26 -15.36
C GLU A 92 1.01 -0.20 -15.14
N PHE A 93 2.31 -0.43 -14.96
CA PHE A 93 2.81 -1.75 -14.57
C PHE A 93 2.21 -2.21 -13.24
N LEU A 94 2.19 -1.35 -12.20
CA LEU A 94 1.58 -1.69 -10.92
C LEU A 94 0.09 -2.03 -11.07
N LYS A 95 -0.64 -1.32 -11.91
CA LYS A 95 -2.06 -1.61 -12.22
C LYS A 95 -2.26 -2.95 -12.91
N SER A 96 -1.28 -3.40 -13.68
CA SER A 96 -1.35 -4.69 -14.39
C SER A 96 -1.16 -5.91 -13.48
N LEU A 97 -0.67 -5.73 -12.24
CA LEU A 97 -0.45 -6.79 -11.26
C LEU A 97 -1.76 -7.27 -10.64
N GLN A 98 -2.60 -7.91 -11.42
CA GLN A 98 -3.90 -8.42 -11.01
C GLN A 98 -3.80 -9.85 -10.46
N VAL A 99 -4.69 -10.20 -9.53
CA VAL A 99 -4.80 -11.58 -9.01
C VAL A 99 -5.41 -12.51 -10.07
N LEU A 100 -6.33 -11.97 -10.87
CA LEU A 100 -6.98 -12.69 -11.96
C LEU A 100 -6.70 -11.98 -13.28
N PRO A 101 -6.45 -12.72 -14.37
CA PRO A 101 -6.26 -12.14 -15.70
C PRO A 101 -7.47 -11.32 -16.15
N PRO A 102 -7.29 -10.34 -17.05
CA PRO A 102 -8.40 -9.65 -17.68
C PRO A 102 -9.37 -10.66 -18.31
N GLY A 103 -10.67 -10.42 -18.17
CA GLY A 103 -11.70 -11.33 -18.68
C GLY A 103 -12.08 -12.48 -17.76
N SER A 104 -11.45 -12.60 -16.59
CA SER A 104 -11.74 -13.67 -15.61
C SER A 104 -13.02 -13.45 -14.80
N ARG A 105 -13.85 -12.47 -15.14
CA ARG A 105 -15.11 -12.17 -14.41
C ARG A 105 -16.04 -13.39 -14.29
N SER A 106 -16.08 -14.22 -15.32
CA SER A 106 -16.89 -15.45 -15.32
C SER A 106 -16.38 -16.51 -14.34
N LEU A 107 -15.15 -16.37 -13.82
CA LEU A 107 -14.57 -17.25 -12.80
C LEU A 107 -14.84 -16.76 -11.37
N ILE A 108 -15.35 -15.54 -11.20
CA ILE A 108 -15.72 -15.00 -9.90
C ILE A 108 -17.18 -15.34 -9.66
N VAL A 109 -17.42 -16.23 -8.71
CA VAL A 109 -18.76 -16.71 -8.38
C VAL A 109 -19.14 -16.32 -6.96
N ASP A 110 -20.45 -16.24 -6.70
CA ASP A 110 -21.01 -16.11 -5.36
C ASP A 110 -21.00 -17.47 -4.61
N GLU A 111 -21.48 -17.48 -3.39
CA GLU A 111 -21.59 -18.69 -2.56
C GLU A 111 -22.50 -19.79 -3.15
N HIS A 112 -23.29 -19.44 -4.18
CA HIS A 112 -24.16 -20.37 -4.91
C HIS A 112 -23.60 -20.79 -6.27
N GLY A 113 -22.33 -20.39 -6.57
CA GLY A 113 -21.65 -20.70 -7.84
C GLY A 113 -22.11 -19.87 -9.04
N ARG A 114 -22.83 -18.76 -8.83
CA ARG A 114 -23.30 -17.87 -9.90
C ARG A 114 -22.28 -16.76 -10.16
N PRO A 115 -22.04 -16.36 -11.41
CA PRO A 115 -21.16 -15.26 -11.72
C PRO A 115 -21.59 -13.97 -11.00
N ARG A 116 -20.65 -13.28 -10.32
CA ARG A 116 -20.91 -11.98 -9.70
C ARG A 116 -20.95 -10.88 -10.77
N ALA A 117 -22.09 -10.19 -10.83
CA ALA A 117 -22.33 -9.13 -11.82
C ALA A 117 -21.61 -7.82 -11.49
N ASP A 118 -21.20 -7.63 -10.23
CA ASP A 118 -20.77 -6.38 -9.61
C ASP A 118 -19.27 -6.35 -9.24
N ALA A 119 -18.49 -7.30 -9.74
CA ALA A 119 -17.03 -7.25 -9.63
C ALA A 119 -16.46 -6.23 -10.64
N ASN A 120 -16.62 -4.94 -10.34
CA ASN A 120 -15.94 -3.84 -11.01
C ASN A 120 -14.57 -3.62 -10.39
#